data_b480e7fb8d344bc4051b9f083c4f6544
#
_entry.id   b480e7fb8d344bc4051b9f083c4f6544
#
_cell.length_a   1.000
_cell.length_b   1.000
_cell.length_c   1.000
_cell.angle_alpha   90.00
_cell.angle_beta   90.00
_cell.angle_gamma   90.00
#
_symmetry.space_group_name_H-M   'P 1'
#
loop_
_entity.id
_entity.type
_entity.pdbx_description
1 polymer ?
#
loop_
_entity_poly.entity_id
_entity_poly.type
_entity_poly.pdbx_seq_one_letter_code
_entity_poly.pdbx_strand_id
1 'polypeptide(L)'
;METLDGPRRVGYEADYVTVSELESLQKACPEGITLVPVTGVIEEIRLVKDEVSLDHLRHVARIAVVAWEELLEAGELRAGRRENEVAADLEYRMRKHGSEHTSFDTIVASGLNSAKPHHGADDTEIQDGDIVTVDFGAHLLGFNSDITRSVIVGHTTDFTKEIYDVVLRAQLAGIDAATPGTALVDVDRACRDIIDEADYGEYFVHSTGHGVGLDVHEAPYASTGGKGVLEPGMTLTIEPGIYVPGKGGVRIEDSLIIRAGAPEIITDTPKELRLV
;
A
#
# COMPACT_ATOMS: atom_id res chain seq x y z
N MET A 1 -6.85 -35.18 24.71
CA MET A 1 -7.91 -34.28 24.28
C MET A 1 -9.01 -34.37 25.34
N GLU A 2 -9.15 -33.36 26.20
CA GLU A 2 -10.31 -33.30 27.08
C GLU A 2 -11.55 -33.10 26.22
N THR A 3 -12.50 -34.01 26.29
CA THR A 3 -13.82 -33.86 25.67
C THR A 3 -14.54 -32.76 26.42
N LEU A 4 -14.78 -31.69 25.71
CA LEU A 4 -15.52 -30.54 26.22
C LEU A 4 -17.02 -30.95 26.29
N ASP A 5 -17.56 -31.25 27.45
CA ASP A 5 -18.94 -31.67 27.67
C ASP A 5 -19.93 -30.48 27.75
N GLY A 6 -21.12 -30.62 27.15
CA GLY A 6 -22.26 -29.71 27.20
C GLY A 6 -22.43 -28.83 25.96
N PRO A 7 -23.58 -28.11 25.88
CA PRO A 7 -23.88 -27.22 24.73
C PRO A 7 -22.90 -26.07 24.65
N ARG A 8 -22.39 -25.80 23.44
CA ARG A 8 -21.32 -24.80 23.21
C ARG A 8 -21.59 -23.96 21.98
N ARG A 9 -21.10 -22.75 22.06
CA ARG A 9 -21.04 -21.82 20.91
C ARG A 9 -19.59 -21.83 20.41
N VAL A 10 -19.41 -22.11 19.12
CA VAL A 10 -18.11 -22.08 18.43
C VAL A 10 -18.18 -21.01 17.35
N GLY A 11 -17.29 -20.01 17.44
CA GLY A 11 -17.17 -18.97 16.42
C GLY A 11 -16.55 -19.53 15.14
N TYR A 12 -17.01 -19.03 14.00
CA TYR A 12 -16.34 -19.19 12.71
C TYR A 12 -16.15 -17.83 12.06
N GLU A 13 -15.06 -17.66 11.31
CA GLU A 13 -14.72 -16.40 10.64
C GLU A 13 -15.65 -16.20 9.43
N ALA A 14 -16.67 -15.37 9.60
CA ALA A 14 -17.73 -15.19 8.61
C ALA A 14 -17.27 -14.48 7.33
N ASP A 15 -16.17 -13.75 7.40
CA ASP A 15 -15.58 -13.03 6.26
C ASP A 15 -14.77 -13.97 5.34
N TYR A 16 -14.37 -15.15 5.83
CA TYR A 16 -13.52 -16.09 5.10
C TYR A 16 -14.20 -17.42 4.77
N VAL A 17 -15.09 -17.90 5.66
CA VAL A 17 -15.80 -19.18 5.46
C VAL A 17 -16.86 -19.03 4.37
N THR A 18 -16.70 -19.75 3.28
CA THR A 18 -17.70 -19.78 2.20
C THR A 18 -19.00 -20.46 2.65
N VAL A 19 -20.13 -20.18 1.96
CA VAL A 19 -21.42 -20.82 2.26
C VAL A 19 -21.32 -22.36 2.19
N SER A 20 -20.61 -22.92 1.22
CA SER A 20 -20.41 -24.37 1.07
C SER A 20 -19.60 -24.98 2.21
N GLU A 21 -18.57 -24.28 2.69
CA GLU A 21 -17.80 -24.70 3.85
C GLU A 21 -18.64 -24.64 5.13
N LEU A 22 -19.42 -23.58 5.31
CA LEU A 22 -20.34 -23.47 6.45
C LEU A 22 -21.36 -24.61 6.48
N GLU A 23 -21.96 -24.96 5.34
CA GLU A 23 -22.86 -26.12 5.25
C GLU A 23 -22.16 -27.43 5.62
N SER A 24 -20.88 -27.59 5.22
CA SER A 24 -20.07 -28.75 5.55
C SER A 24 -19.73 -28.80 7.04
N LEU A 25 -19.36 -27.66 7.62
CA LEU A 25 -19.13 -27.52 9.06
C LEU A 25 -20.39 -27.84 9.88
N GLN A 26 -21.56 -27.32 9.46
CA GLN A 26 -22.83 -27.57 10.11
C GLN A 26 -23.19 -29.08 10.10
N LYS A 27 -22.98 -29.76 8.97
CA LYS A 27 -23.22 -31.22 8.86
C LYS A 27 -22.25 -32.05 9.72
N ALA A 28 -21.01 -31.59 9.88
CA ALA A 28 -19.98 -32.26 10.67
C ALA A 28 -20.07 -31.90 12.17
N CYS A 29 -20.84 -30.90 12.53
CA CYS A 29 -20.92 -30.37 13.89
C CYS A 29 -21.58 -31.39 14.83
N PRO A 30 -20.92 -31.75 15.96
CA PRO A 30 -21.52 -32.65 16.96
C PRO A 30 -22.79 -32.07 17.57
N GLU A 31 -23.65 -32.94 18.08
CA GLU A 31 -24.84 -32.54 18.84
C GLU A 31 -24.47 -31.65 20.04
N GLY A 32 -25.21 -30.56 20.25
CA GLY A 32 -24.95 -29.60 21.32
C GLY A 32 -23.97 -28.46 20.96
N ILE A 33 -23.37 -28.46 19.74
CA ILE A 33 -22.56 -27.34 19.27
C ILE A 33 -23.39 -26.43 18.36
N THR A 34 -23.30 -25.11 18.60
CA THR A 34 -23.89 -24.06 17.75
C THR A 34 -22.78 -23.25 17.11
N LEU A 35 -22.73 -23.21 15.79
CA LEU A 35 -21.81 -22.33 15.05
C LEU A 35 -22.34 -20.89 15.07
N VAL A 36 -21.47 -19.94 15.38
CA VAL A 36 -21.81 -18.51 15.48
C VAL A 36 -20.87 -17.70 14.57
N PRO A 37 -21.39 -16.86 13.68
CA PRO A 37 -20.51 -15.99 12.88
C PRO A 37 -19.79 -14.98 13.78
N VAL A 38 -18.49 -14.81 13.54
CA VAL A 38 -17.65 -13.77 14.14
C VAL A 38 -16.89 -13.06 13.02
N THR A 39 -16.67 -11.76 13.17
CA THR A 39 -15.95 -10.91 12.21
C THR A 39 -14.98 -10.03 12.97
N GLY A 40 -13.86 -9.70 12.35
CA GLY A 40 -12.91 -8.71 12.85
C GLY A 40 -12.07 -9.13 14.08
N VAL A 41 -12.24 -10.36 14.62
CA VAL A 41 -11.55 -10.78 15.85
C VAL A 41 -10.05 -10.94 15.64
N ILE A 42 -9.66 -11.58 14.56
CA ILE A 42 -8.24 -11.78 14.21
C ILE A 42 -7.65 -10.49 13.69
N GLU A 43 -8.40 -9.75 12.89
CA GLU A 43 -8.01 -8.46 12.32
C GLU A 43 -7.73 -7.43 13.42
N GLU A 44 -8.53 -7.41 14.51
CA GLU A 44 -8.31 -6.54 15.66
C GLU A 44 -6.99 -6.88 16.38
N ILE A 45 -6.65 -8.16 16.53
CA ILE A 45 -5.39 -8.60 17.11
C ILE A 45 -4.19 -8.20 16.22
N ARG A 46 -4.38 -8.21 14.89
CA ARG A 46 -3.35 -7.87 13.90
C ARG A 46 -3.09 -6.37 13.77
N LEU A 47 -3.99 -5.50 14.27
CA LEU A 47 -3.85 -4.05 14.19
C LEU A 47 -2.52 -3.55 14.77
N VAL A 48 -2.20 -3.98 15.99
CA VAL A 48 -0.97 -3.59 16.69
C VAL A 48 0.02 -4.74 16.61
N LYS A 49 1.09 -4.55 15.85
CA LYS A 49 2.14 -5.54 15.61
C LYS A 49 3.11 -5.58 16.78
N ASP A 50 3.60 -6.77 17.12
CA ASP A 50 4.74 -6.94 18.00
C ASP A 50 6.06 -6.59 17.28
N GLU A 51 7.15 -6.41 18.05
CA GLU A 51 8.44 -6.01 17.46
C GLU A 51 9.01 -7.07 16.50
N VAL A 52 8.68 -8.35 16.64
CA VAL A 52 9.12 -9.40 15.71
C VAL A 52 8.45 -9.21 14.35
N SER A 53 7.15 -8.97 14.34
CA SER A 53 6.38 -8.66 13.12
C SER A 53 6.86 -7.37 12.47
N LEU A 54 7.15 -6.34 13.26
CA LEU A 54 7.70 -5.07 12.77
C LEU A 54 9.09 -5.24 12.15
N ASP A 55 9.94 -6.11 12.70
CA ASP A 55 11.26 -6.42 12.11
C ASP A 55 11.12 -7.14 10.77
N HIS A 56 10.14 -8.04 10.62
CA HIS A 56 9.84 -8.65 9.31
C HIS A 56 9.36 -7.61 8.30
N LEU A 57 8.51 -6.67 8.70
CA LEU A 57 8.02 -5.58 7.83
C LEU A 57 9.16 -4.66 7.38
N ARG A 58 10.08 -4.28 8.28
CA ARG A 58 11.31 -3.54 7.91
C ARG A 58 12.15 -4.29 6.89
N HIS A 59 12.30 -5.60 7.11
CA HIS A 59 13.11 -6.42 6.23
C HIS A 59 12.51 -6.54 4.83
N VAL A 60 11.22 -6.81 4.72
CA VAL A 60 10.54 -6.92 3.41
C VAL A 60 10.47 -5.58 2.69
N ALA A 61 10.25 -4.48 3.40
CA ALA A 61 10.32 -3.13 2.84
C ALA A 61 11.72 -2.80 2.30
N ARG A 62 12.77 -3.18 3.03
CA ARG A 62 14.16 -3.01 2.58
C ARG A 62 14.45 -3.75 1.29
N ILE A 63 13.90 -4.95 1.07
CA ILE A 63 14.03 -5.70 -0.18
C ILE A 63 13.48 -4.88 -1.36
N ALA A 64 12.27 -4.32 -1.20
CA ALA A 64 11.62 -3.51 -2.24
C ALA A 64 12.44 -2.24 -2.54
N VAL A 65 12.87 -1.50 -1.49
CA VAL A 65 13.68 -0.29 -1.63
C VAL A 65 15.00 -0.55 -2.37
N VAL A 66 15.74 -1.60 -2.01
CA VAL A 66 17.02 -1.93 -2.67
C VAL A 66 16.79 -2.31 -4.14
N ALA A 67 15.74 -3.08 -4.43
CA ALA A 67 15.40 -3.46 -5.80
C ALA A 67 15.08 -2.23 -6.67
N TRP A 68 14.35 -1.26 -6.11
CA TRP A 68 14.04 0.01 -6.77
C TRP A 68 15.29 0.85 -7.06
N GLU A 69 16.15 1.02 -6.06
CA GLU A 69 17.41 1.76 -6.22
C GLU A 69 18.31 1.12 -7.29
N GLU A 70 18.46 -0.22 -7.26
CA GLU A 70 19.22 -0.95 -8.29
C GLU A 70 18.61 -0.79 -9.69
N LEU A 71 17.28 -0.76 -9.82
CA LEU A 71 16.59 -0.54 -11.11
C LEU A 71 16.96 0.82 -11.70
N LEU A 72 16.89 1.87 -10.86
CA LEU A 72 17.20 3.24 -11.26
C LEU A 72 18.70 3.43 -11.57
N GLU A 73 19.60 2.87 -10.75
CA GLU A 73 21.04 2.93 -10.97
C GLU A 73 21.45 2.23 -12.25
N ALA A 74 20.78 1.15 -12.61
CA ALA A 74 21.00 0.43 -13.87
C ALA A 74 20.48 1.17 -15.12
N GLY A 75 19.72 2.27 -14.93
CA GLY A 75 19.10 3.02 -16.03
C GLY A 75 18.04 2.23 -16.78
N GLU A 76 17.37 1.30 -16.09
CA GLU A 76 16.40 0.41 -16.72
C GLU A 76 14.97 1.01 -16.79
N LEU A 77 14.71 2.10 -16.08
CA LEU A 77 13.50 2.91 -16.25
C LEU A 77 13.83 4.09 -17.17
N ARG A 78 13.51 3.97 -18.46
CA ARG A 78 13.87 4.94 -19.51
C ARG A 78 12.95 4.83 -20.72
N ALA A 79 12.96 5.84 -21.57
CA ALA A 79 12.25 5.82 -22.85
C ALA A 79 12.66 4.61 -23.72
N GLY A 80 11.68 4.06 -24.44
CA GLY A 80 11.84 2.90 -25.30
C GLY A 80 11.72 1.55 -24.59
N ARG A 81 11.64 1.51 -23.24
CA ARG A 81 11.27 0.30 -22.48
C ARG A 81 9.75 0.21 -22.34
N ARG A 82 9.24 -0.99 -22.22
CA ARG A 82 7.81 -1.24 -21.98
C ARG A 82 7.52 -1.34 -20.49
N GLU A 83 6.31 -0.98 -20.09
CA GLU A 83 5.86 -1.04 -18.68
C GLU A 83 6.05 -2.45 -18.09
N ASN A 84 5.61 -3.49 -18.81
CA ASN A 84 5.74 -4.88 -18.38
C ASN A 84 7.21 -5.37 -18.30
N GLU A 85 8.10 -4.84 -19.12
CA GLU A 85 9.53 -5.16 -19.03
C GLU A 85 10.16 -4.56 -17.78
N VAL A 86 9.77 -3.32 -17.43
CA VAL A 86 10.25 -2.63 -16.21
C VAL A 86 9.70 -3.33 -14.98
N ALA A 87 8.42 -3.72 -14.98
CA ALA A 87 7.80 -4.50 -13.90
C ALA A 87 8.54 -5.82 -13.67
N ALA A 88 8.76 -6.60 -14.73
CA ALA A 88 9.46 -7.89 -14.65
C ALA A 88 10.91 -7.75 -14.13
N ASP A 89 11.63 -6.69 -14.52
CA ASP A 89 13.00 -6.42 -14.05
C ASP A 89 13.01 -6.05 -12.55
N LEU A 90 12.06 -5.23 -12.10
CA LEU A 90 11.90 -4.87 -10.69
C LEU A 90 11.57 -6.11 -9.83
N GLU A 91 10.62 -6.93 -10.28
CA GLU A 91 10.26 -8.19 -9.61
C GLU A 91 11.43 -9.18 -9.54
N TYR A 92 12.21 -9.30 -10.62
CA TYR A 92 13.43 -10.10 -10.62
C TYR A 92 14.43 -9.61 -9.56
N ARG A 93 14.62 -8.28 -9.42
CA ARG A 93 15.50 -7.69 -8.41
C ARG A 93 14.99 -7.96 -6.98
N MET A 94 13.69 -7.81 -6.73
CA MET A 94 13.10 -8.16 -5.44
C MET A 94 13.35 -9.64 -5.09
N ARG A 95 13.16 -10.56 -6.05
CA ARG A 95 13.46 -11.99 -5.85
C ARG A 95 14.95 -12.25 -5.60
N LYS A 96 15.84 -11.56 -6.30
CA LYS A 96 17.30 -11.64 -6.10
C LYS A 96 17.69 -11.24 -4.67
N HIS A 97 16.96 -10.31 -4.05
CA HIS A 97 17.16 -9.87 -2.68
C HIS A 97 16.38 -10.68 -1.63
N GLY A 98 15.72 -11.75 -2.03
CA GLY A 98 15.12 -12.73 -1.13
C GLY A 98 13.61 -12.70 -1.03
N SER A 99 12.91 -11.86 -1.81
CA SER A 99 11.46 -11.92 -1.90
C SER A 99 10.98 -13.28 -2.42
N GLU A 100 9.99 -13.89 -1.77
CA GLU A 100 9.34 -15.13 -2.21
C GLU A 100 8.48 -14.92 -3.46
N HIS A 101 7.78 -13.80 -3.50
CA HIS A 101 6.98 -13.29 -4.61
C HIS A 101 6.69 -11.79 -4.40
N THR A 102 5.96 -11.15 -5.31
CA THR A 102 5.46 -9.78 -5.13
C THR A 102 4.32 -9.74 -4.12
N SER A 103 4.13 -8.62 -3.41
CA SER A 103 2.98 -8.40 -2.52
C SER A 103 1.67 -8.37 -3.31
N PHE A 104 1.73 -7.77 -4.49
CA PHE A 104 0.64 -7.61 -5.47
C PHE A 104 1.24 -7.50 -6.87
N ASP A 105 0.39 -7.45 -7.90
CA ASP A 105 0.83 -7.26 -9.28
C ASP A 105 1.47 -5.87 -9.42
N THR A 106 2.75 -5.84 -9.77
CA THR A 106 3.54 -4.60 -9.89
C THR A 106 2.90 -3.64 -10.91
N ILE A 107 2.59 -2.43 -10.48
CA ILE A 107 2.11 -1.36 -11.34
C ILE A 107 3.31 -0.61 -11.91
N VAL A 108 3.35 -0.47 -13.23
CA VAL A 108 4.19 0.50 -13.94
C VAL A 108 3.27 1.24 -14.90
N ALA A 109 2.94 2.48 -14.59
CA ALA A 109 1.98 3.27 -15.34
C ALA A 109 2.66 4.51 -15.93
N SER A 110 2.84 4.53 -17.26
CA SER A 110 3.55 5.59 -17.98
C SER A 110 2.60 6.53 -18.72
N GLY A 111 2.96 7.80 -18.83
CA GLY A 111 2.23 8.80 -19.58
C GLY A 111 0.74 8.84 -19.24
N LEU A 112 -0.14 8.57 -20.20
CA LEU A 112 -1.60 8.56 -19.97
C LEU A 112 -2.06 7.43 -19.06
N ASN A 113 -1.33 6.32 -18.96
CA ASN A 113 -1.64 5.22 -18.04
C ASN A 113 -1.44 5.64 -16.59
N SER A 114 -0.53 6.57 -16.29
CA SER A 114 -0.33 7.11 -14.93
C SER A 114 -1.57 7.81 -14.34
N ALA A 115 -2.55 8.19 -15.19
CA ALA A 115 -3.84 8.69 -14.73
C ALA A 115 -4.81 7.59 -14.26
N LYS A 116 -4.38 6.33 -14.22
CA LYS A 116 -5.17 5.17 -13.80
C LYS A 116 -4.55 4.61 -12.51
N PRO A 117 -5.16 4.78 -11.33
CA PRO A 117 -4.56 4.34 -10.05
C PRO A 117 -4.11 2.87 -10.01
N HIS A 118 -4.89 1.97 -10.64
CA HIS A 118 -4.66 0.52 -10.64
C HIS A 118 -4.38 -0.01 -12.05
N HIS A 119 -3.52 0.68 -12.80
CA HIS A 119 -3.11 0.23 -14.13
C HIS A 119 -2.24 -1.03 -14.04
N GLY A 120 -2.63 -2.11 -14.69
CA GLY A 120 -1.75 -3.28 -14.87
C GLY A 120 -0.69 -2.98 -15.94
N ALA A 121 0.59 -3.17 -15.61
CA ALA A 121 1.69 -2.96 -16.55
C ALA A 121 1.48 -3.78 -17.83
N ASP A 122 1.44 -3.10 -18.98
CA ASP A 122 1.17 -3.72 -20.28
C ASP A 122 2.33 -3.50 -21.27
N ASP A 123 2.09 -3.62 -22.59
CA ASP A 123 3.10 -3.43 -23.61
C ASP A 123 3.26 -1.97 -24.06
N THR A 124 2.71 -1.01 -23.31
CA THR A 124 2.89 0.43 -23.54
C THR A 124 4.36 0.78 -23.44
N GLU A 125 4.88 1.45 -24.47
CA GLU A 125 6.25 1.94 -24.50
C GLU A 125 6.37 3.29 -23.80
N ILE A 126 7.26 3.38 -22.83
CA ILE A 126 7.58 4.61 -22.08
C ILE A 126 8.22 5.62 -23.03
N GLN A 127 7.71 6.85 -23.03
CA GLN A 127 8.17 7.94 -23.88
C GLN A 127 8.94 9.01 -23.10
N ASP A 128 9.74 9.78 -23.82
CA ASP A 128 10.38 10.99 -23.27
C ASP A 128 9.32 12.03 -22.86
N GLY A 129 9.39 12.52 -21.62
CA GLY A 129 8.40 13.41 -21.02
C GLY A 129 7.32 12.70 -20.19
N ASP A 130 7.27 11.35 -20.19
CA ASP A 130 6.28 10.61 -19.41
C ASP A 130 6.51 10.75 -17.91
N ILE A 131 5.41 10.91 -17.16
CA ILE A 131 5.36 10.51 -15.75
C ILE A 131 5.26 9.00 -15.74
N VAL A 132 6.09 8.34 -14.93
CA VAL A 132 6.00 6.91 -14.69
C VAL A 132 5.78 6.69 -13.20
N THR A 133 4.59 6.22 -12.85
CA THR A 133 4.26 5.79 -11.48
C THR A 133 4.52 4.30 -11.38
N VAL A 134 5.38 3.93 -10.43
CA VAL A 134 5.72 2.54 -10.12
C VAL A 134 5.29 2.24 -8.71
N ASP A 135 4.36 1.28 -8.57
CA ASP A 135 3.82 0.82 -7.31
C ASP A 135 4.09 -0.68 -7.16
N PHE A 136 4.78 -1.03 -6.10
CA PHE A 136 5.38 -2.35 -5.96
C PHE A 136 5.62 -2.73 -4.51
N GLY A 137 5.67 -4.03 -4.25
CA GLY A 137 5.96 -4.57 -2.94
C GLY A 137 6.57 -5.96 -2.99
N ALA A 138 7.42 -6.26 -2.04
CA ALA A 138 8.02 -7.58 -1.82
C ALA A 138 7.22 -8.36 -0.77
N HIS A 139 7.24 -9.69 -0.88
CA HIS A 139 6.65 -10.60 0.10
C HIS A 139 7.71 -11.56 0.65
N LEU A 140 7.75 -11.71 1.97
CA LEU A 140 8.65 -12.67 2.63
C LEU A 140 8.09 -13.11 3.98
N LEU A 141 8.09 -14.43 4.24
CA LEU A 141 7.65 -15.03 5.51
C LEU A 141 6.21 -14.63 5.91
N GLY A 142 5.34 -14.46 4.93
CA GLY A 142 3.94 -14.05 5.12
C GLY A 142 3.74 -12.54 5.23
N PHE A 143 4.78 -11.72 5.31
CA PHE A 143 4.68 -10.27 5.39
C PHE A 143 4.82 -9.61 4.02
N ASN A 144 4.08 -8.52 3.83
CA ASN A 144 4.06 -7.71 2.63
C ASN A 144 4.72 -6.35 2.87
N SER A 145 5.30 -5.78 1.82
CA SER A 145 5.65 -4.36 1.76
C SER A 145 4.85 -3.65 0.68
N ASP A 146 4.78 -2.34 0.78
CA ASP A 146 4.03 -1.48 -0.12
C ASP A 146 4.72 -0.14 -0.27
N ILE A 147 4.98 0.29 -1.52
CA ILE A 147 5.67 1.54 -1.83
C ILE A 147 5.35 1.99 -3.26
N THR A 148 5.03 3.27 -3.41
CA THR A 148 4.92 3.91 -4.73
C THR A 148 5.95 5.02 -4.89
N ARG A 149 6.58 5.07 -6.05
CA ARG A 149 7.39 6.20 -6.52
C ARG A 149 6.96 6.62 -7.92
N SER A 150 6.87 7.93 -8.13
CA SER A 150 6.71 8.50 -9.46
C SER A 150 8.01 9.17 -9.89
N VAL A 151 8.40 8.96 -11.15
CA VAL A 151 9.57 9.61 -11.77
C VAL A 151 9.16 10.21 -13.11
N ILE A 152 10.01 11.05 -13.70
CA ILE A 152 9.77 11.62 -15.02
C ILE A 152 10.91 11.24 -15.93
N VAL A 153 10.56 10.72 -17.12
CA VAL A 153 11.53 10.30 -18.13
C VAL A 153 11.93 11.52 -18.97
N GLY A 154 13.25 11.81 -19.00
CA GLY A 154 13.82 12.85 -19.84
C GLY A 154 13.53 14.27 -19.38
N HIS A 155 12.35 14.82 -19.65
CA HIS A 155 12.05 16.24 -19.36
C HIS A 155 10.71 16.45 -18.65
N THR A 156 10.61 17.55 -17.92
CA THR A 156 9.40 17.96 -17.19
C THR A 156 8.57 19.00 -17.96
N THR A 157 7.28 19.02 -17.71
CA THR A 157 6.36 20.12 -18.06
C THR A 157 5.95 20.89 -16.81
N ASP A 158 5.33 22.07 -16.98
CA ASP A 158 4.80 22.83 -15.84
C ASP A 158 3.71 22.02 -15.12
N PHE A 159 2.86 21.30 -15.86
CA PHE A 159 1.83 20.43 -15.30
C PHE A 159 2.44 19.29 -14.44
N THR A 160 3.47 18.60 -14.97
CA THR A 160 4.10 17.49 -14.22
C THR A 160 4.77 17.95 -12.93
N LYS A 161 5.43 19.12 -12.95
CA LYS A 161 6.02 19.74 -11.76
C LYS A 161 4.98 20.12 -10.73
N GLU A 162 3.89 20.76 -11.19
CA GLU A 162 2.80 21.22 -10.35
C GLU A 162 2.14 20.07 -9.59
N ILE A 163 1.65 19.04 -10.29
CA ILE A 163 0.98 17.91 -9.62
C ILE A 163 1.93 17.11 -8.74
N TYR A 164 3.22 17.01 -9.12
CA TYR A 164 4.22 16.32 -8.30
C TYR A 164 4.45 17.07 -6.97
N ASP A 165 4.61 18.40 -7.02
CA ASP A 165 4.78 19.21 -5.82
C ASP A 165 3.57 19.13 -4.89
N VAL A 166 2.35 19.19 -5.45
CA VAL A 166 1.11 19.07 -4.66
C VAL A 166 1.04 17.71 -3.96
N VAL A 167 1.28 16.61 -4.69
CA VAL A 167 1.25 15.26 -4.11
C VAL A 167 2.34 15.07 -3.08
N LEU A 168 3.56 15.55 -3.32
CA LEU A 168 4.66 15.46 -2.35
C LEU A 168 4.33 16.21 -1.06
N ARG A 169 3.80 17.43 -1.14
CA ARG A 169 3.36 18.18 0.05
C ARG A 169 2.23 17.49 0.80
N ALA A 170 1.27 16.93 0.08
CA ALA A 170 0.18 16.16 0.69
C ALA A 170 0.70 14.92 1.41
N GLN A 171 1.63 14.19 0.80
CA GLN A 171 2.22 12.98 1.38
C GLN A 171 3.03 13.30 2.65
N LEU A 172 3.83 14.36 2.63
CA LEU A 172 4.59 14.80 3.81
C LEU A 172 3.65 15.24 4.95
N ALA A 173 2.56 15.95 4.64
CA ALA A 173 1.56 16.35 5.64
C ALA A 173 0.84 15.14 6.25
N GLY A 174 0.54 14.11 5.45
CA GLY A 174 -0.02 12.85 5.93
C GLY A 174 0.93 12.11 6.88
N ILE A 175 2.23 12.07 6.57
CA ILE A 175 3.26 11.51 7.45
C ILE A 175 3.33 12.29 8.77
N ASP A 176 3.36 13.62 8.72
CA ASP A 176 3.41 14.46 9.91
C ASP A 176 2.17 14.30 10.79
N ALA A 177 0.99 14.07 10.19
CA ALA A 177 -0.25 13.79 10.90
C ALA A 177 -0.32 12.37 11.49
N ALA A 178 0.47 11.43 10.98
CA ALA A 178 0.42 10.01 11.37
C ALA A 178 1.10 9.76 12.74
N THR A 179 0.59 10.37 13.79
CA THR A 179 1.09 10.27 15.18
C THR A 179 0.06 9.59 16.10
N PRO A 180 0.50 8.98 17.22
CA PRO A 180 -0.41 8.32 18.15
C PRO A 180 -1.53 9.25 18.64
N GLY A 181 -2.76 8.75 18.64
CA GLY A 181 -3.96 9.49 19.05
C GLY A 181 -4.62 10.28 17.93
N THR A 182 -3.97 10.46 16.76
CA THR A 182 -4.59 11.10 15.62
C THR A 182 -5.70 10.20 15.05
N ALA A 183 -6.87 10.78 14.80
CA ALA A 183 -7.96 10.06 14.15
C ALA A 183 -7.61 9.74 12.69
N LEU A 184 -7.96 8.55 12.22
CA LEU A 184 -7.67 8.10 10.86
C LEU A 184 -8.28 9.01 9.77
N VAL A 185 -9.46 9.57 10.04
CA VAL A 185 -10.09 10.57 9.18
C VAL A 185 -9.30 11.89 9.12
N ASP A 186 -8.57 12.24 10.18
CA ASP A 186 -7.76 13.48 10.22
C ASP A 186 -6.43 13.30 9.47
N VAL A 187 -5.88 12.08 9.43
CA VAL A 187 -4.73 11.74 8.57
C VAL A 187 -5.12 11.87 7.10
N ASP A 188 -6.28 11.33 6.69
CA ASP A 188 -6.78 11.50 5.33
C ASP A 188 -7.01 12.98 4.99
N ARG A 189 -7.60 13.72 5.93
CA ARG A 189 -7.86 15.17 5.75
C ARG A 189 -6.58 15.95 5.53
N ALA A 190 -5.50 15.63 6.27
CA ALA A 190 -4.22 16.33 6.11
C ALA A 190 -3.64 16.24 4.68
N CYS A 191 -3.85 15.12 3.99
CA CYS A 191 -3.48 14.96 2.59
C CYS A 191 -4.49 15.64 1.66
N ARG A 192 -5.77 15.38 1.89
CA ARG A 192 -6.85 15.78 1.00
C ARG A 192 -7.01 17.28 0.92
N ASP A 193 -6.93 18.00 2.05
CA ASP A 193 -7.06 19.47 2.07
C ASP A 193 -6.00 20.16 1.20
N ILE A 194 -4.77 19.65 1.15
CA ILE A 194 -3.70 20.20 0.29
C ILE A 194 -4.02 20.01 -1.18
N ILE A 195 -4.58 18.84 -1.54
CA ILE A 195 -4.95 18.54 -2.92
C ILE A 195 -6.19 19.33 -3.33
N ASP A 196 -7.17 19.50 -2.43
CA ASP A 196 -8.37 20.32 -2.64
C ASP A 196 -8.01 21.81 -2.80
N GLU A 197 -7.13 22.36 -1.95
CA GLU A 197 -6.64 23.75 -2.03
C GLU A 197 -5.90 24.06 -3.34
N ALA A 198 -5.36 23.04 -4.00
CA ALA A 198 -4.71 23.14 -5.30
C ALA A 198 -5.66 22.90 -6.49
N ASP A 199 -6.97 22.83 -6.27
CA ASP A 199 -8.02 22.56 -7.26
C ASP A 199 -7.92 21.17 -7.94
N TYR A 200 -7.30 20.17 -7.26
CA TYR A 200 -7.18 18.78 -7.75
C TYR A 200 -8.01 17.77 -6.97
N GLY A 201 -8.89 18.19 -6.05
CA GLY A 201 -9.63 17.28 -5.17
C GLY A 201 -10.47 16.23 -5.88
N GLU A 202 -11.09 16.57 -7.03
CA GLU A 202 -11.86 15.61 -7.85
C GLU A 202 -10.99 14.50 -8.45
N TYR A 203 -9.67 14.68 -8.51
CA TYR A 203 -8.70 13.74 -9.05
C TYR A 203 -8.00 12.89 -7.98
N PHE A 204 -8.30 13.06 -6.70
CA PHE A 204 -7.87 12.19 -5.61
C PHE A 204 -9.00 11.23 -5.22
N VAL A 205 -9.04 10.08 -5.87
CA VAL A 205 -10.21 9.19 -5.94
C VAL A 205 -10.17 7.97 -5.02
N HIS A 206 -9.14 7.85 -4.17
CA HIS A 206 -9.00 6.74 -3.21
C HIS A 206 -8.70 7.23 -1.79
N SER A 207 -8.52 6.31 -0.85
CA SER A 207 -8.09 6.61 0.53
C SER A 207 -6.64 7.10 0.58
N THR A 208 -6.30 7.81 1.64
CA THR A 208 -4.91 8.24 1.87
C THR A 208 -4.00 7.07 2.21
N GLY A 209 -4.54 5.97 2.77
CA GLY A 209 -3.73 4.80 3.08
C GLY A 209 -4.46 3.73 3.89
N HIS A 210 -3.74 2.65 4.13
CA HIS A 210 -4.20 1.44 4.81
C HIS A 210 -3.08 0.82 5.65
N GLY A 211 -3.41 -0.12 6.53
CA GLY A 211 -2.44 -0.95 7.20
C GLY A 211 -1.81 -1.95 6.23
N VAL A 212 -0.58 -2.34 6.49
CA VAL A 212 0.14 -3.38 5.76
C VAL A 212 0.72 -4.39 6.75
N GLY A 213 0.66 -5.68 6.42
CA GLY A 213 1.13 -6.73 7.30
C GLY A 213 1.11 -8.09 6.63
N LEU A 214 0.34 -9.01 7.17
CA LEU A 214 0.11 -10.34 6.57
C LEU A 214 -0.78 -10.22 5.31
N ASP A 215 -1.64 -9.21 5.25
CA ASP A 215 -2.30 -8.81 4.01
C ASP A 215 -1.69 -7.49 3.54
N VAL A 216 -1.70 -7.25 2.23
CA VAL A 216 -1.27 -5.97 1.66
C VAL A 216 -2.18 -4.86 2.18
N HIS A 217 -3.49 -5.06 2.07
CA HIS A 217 -4.50 -4.15 2.56
C HIS A 217 -5.16 -4.73 3.80
N GLU A 218 -4.81 -4.21 4.95
CA GLU A 218 -5.45 -4.55 6.23
C GLU A 218 -5.78 -3.27 7.02
N ALA A 219 -6.54 -3.41 8.10
CA ALA A 219 -6.79 -2.26 8.98
C ALA A 219 -5.47 -1.78 9.65
N PRO A 220 -5.38 -0.47 9.98
CA PRO A 220 -6.40 0.57 9.90
C PRO A 220 -6.48 1.24 8.51
N TYR A 221 -7.56 2.00 8.24
CA TYR A 221 -7.74 2.73 6.98
C TYR A 221 -7.81 4.24 7.22
N ALA A 222 -6.84 5.00 6.67
CA ALA A 222 -6.88 6.45 6.62
C ALA A 222 -7.70 6.90 5.40
N SER A 223 -8.96 7.25 5.62
CA SER A 223 -9.91 7.61 4.58
C SER A 223 -10.94 8.63 5.11
N THR A 224 -11.76 9.20 4.23
CA THR A 224 -12.89 10.08 4.60
C THR A 224 -13.89 9.42 5.54
N GLY A 225 -13.96 8.09 5.57
CA GLY A 225 -14.78 7.29 6.49
C GLY A 225 -13.98 6.57 7.57
N GLY A 226 -12.69 6.87 7.71
CA GLY A 226 -11.76 6.24 8.65
C GLY A 226 -12.25 6.29 10.10
N LYS A 227 -12.18 5.14 10.78
CA LYS A 227 -12.64 5.00 12.18
C LYS A 227 -11.49 4.61 13.09
N GLY A 228 -11.51 5.13 14.31
CA GLY A 228 -10.48 4.87 15.31
C GLY A 228 -9.34 5.89 15.24
N VAL A 229 -8.34 5.63 16.02
CA VAL A 229 -7.16 6.48 16.21
C VAL A 229 -5.89 5.64 16.01
N LEU A 230 -4.81 6.27 15.63
CA LEU A 230 -3.51 5.62 15.52
C LEU A 230 -2.94 5.27 16.89
N GLU A 231 -2.36 4.08 17.00
CA GLU A 231 -1.68 3.59 18.19
C GLU A 231 -0.25 3.11 17.84
N PRO A 232 0.71 3.23 18.78
CA PRO A 232 2.05 2.69 18.56
C PRO A 232 2.03 1.19 18.23
N GLY A 233 2.80 0.79 17.23
CA GLY A 233 2.83 -0.59 16.70
C GLY A 233 1.86 -0.84 15.54
N MET A 234 0.96 0.08 15.23
CA MET A 234 0.21 0.04 13.97
C MET A 234 1.12 0.35 12.78
N THR A 235 0.77 -0.17 11.62
CA THR A 235 1.37 0.19 10.31
C THR A 235 0.35 0.95 9.49
N LEU A 236 0.81 1.87 8.66
CA LEU A 236 -0.05 2.67 7.79
C LEU A 236 0.71 3.10 6.54
N THR A 237 0.11 2.97 5.35
CA THR A 237 0.60 3.62 4.13
C THR A 237 0.12 5.08 4.09
N ILE A 238 0.91 5.97 3.51
CA ILE A 238 0.52 7.34 3.18
C ILE A 238 0.82 7.54 1.69
N GLU A 239 -0.24 7.50 0.88
CA GLU A 239 -0.16 7.36 -0.57
C GLU A 239 -1.06 8.31 -1.37
N PRO A 240 -1.16 9.60 -1.04
CA PRO A 240 -2.00 10.49 -1.83
C PRO A 240 -1.59 10.49 -3.30
N GLY A 241 -2.57 10.66 -4.19
CA GLY A 241 -2.36 10.69 -5.62
C GLY A 241 -3.31 11.64 -6.34
N ILE A 242 -2.86 12.18 -7.47
CA ILE A 242 -3.63 13.01 -8.40
C ILE A 242 -3.62 12.31 -9.75
N TYR A 243 -4.79 12.04 -10.32
CA TYR A 243 -4.97 11.29 -11.57
C TYR A 243 -5.85 12.08 -12.54
N VAL A 244 -5.22 12.84 -13.46
CA VAL A 244 -5.93 13.71 -14.40
C VAL A 244 -6.17 12.99 -15.72
N PRO A 245 -7.42 12.62 -16.07
CA PRO A 245 -7.71 11.92 -17.32
C PRO A 245 -7.19 12.68 -18.54
N GLY A 246 -6.47 11.98 -19.42
CA GLY A 246 -5.91 12.56 -20.64
C GLY A 246 -4.63 13.39 -20.45
N LYS A 247 -4.09 13.46 -19.21
CA LYS A 247 -2.84 14.19 -18.93
C LYS A 247 -1.79 13.34 -18.23
N GLY A 248 -2.19 12.53 -17.22
CA GLY A 248 -1.30 11.72 -16.39
C GLY A 248 -1.61 11.88 -14.92
N GLY A 249 -0.84 11.18 -14.07
CA GLY A 249 -1.02 11.21 -12.62
C GLY A 249 0.28 10.96 -11.87
N VAL A 250 0.26 11.27 -10.58
CA VAL A 250 1.36 11.07 -9.62
C VAL A 250 0.79 10.43 -8.37
N ARG A 251 1.46 9.40 -7.85
CA ARG A 251 1.31 8.87 -6.49
C ARG A 251 2.69 8.81 -5.84
N ILE A 252 2.76 9.22 -4.58
CA ILE A 252 3.96 9.07 -3.75
C ILE A 252 3.52 8.42 -2.45
N GLU A 253 4.17 7.33 -2.09
CA GLU A 253 3.77 6.50 -0.96
C GLU A 253 4.95 6.07 -0.11
N ASP A 254 4.73 6.08 1.18
CA ASP A 254 5.56 5.36 2.15
C ASP A 254 4.71 4.51 3.09
N SER A 255 5.26 3.35 3.46
CA SER A 255 4.77 2.55 4.58
C SER A 255 5.44 3.00 5.88
N LEU A 256 4.62 3.20 6.90
CA LEU A 256 5.00 3.72 8.21
C LEU A 256 4.77 2.68 9.30
N ILE A 257 5.61 2.73 10.34
CA ILE A 257 5.30 2.15 11.67
C ILE A 257 5.02 3.31 12.61
N ILE A 258 3.86 3.30 13.25
CA ILE A 258 3.49 4.32 14.23
C ILE A 258 4.30 4.10 15.51
N ARG A 259 4.98 5.16 15.98
CA ARG A 259 5.83 5.17 17.18
C ARG A 259 5.31 6.18 18.22
N ALA A 260 5.82 6.15 19.42
CA ALA A 260 5.43 7.09 20.49
C ALA A 260 5.71 8.57 20.15
N GLY A 261 6.51 8.84 19.11
CA GLY A 261 6.81 10.17 18.56
C GLY A 261 6.47 10.26 17.09
N ALA A 262 7.42 10.74 16.29
CA ALA A 262 7.30 10.70 14.83
C ALA A 262 7.22 9.25 14.33
N PRO A 263 6.46 8.98 13.26
CA PRO A 263 6.40 7.65 12.67
C PRO A 263 7.76 7.24 12.09
N GLU A 264 8.01 5.94 12.07
CA GLU A 264 9.17 5.34 11.43
C GLU A 264 8.80 5.01 9.97
N ILE A 265 9.49 5.61 9.01
CA ILE A 265 9.33 5.30 7.59
C ILE A 265 10.15 4.05 7.28
N ILE A 266 9.53 2.95 6.85
CA ILE A 266 10.24 1.70 6.54
C ILE A 266 10.56 1.54 5.05
N THR A 267 9.99 2.37 4.19
CA THR A 267 10.24 2.44 2.74
C THR A 267 11.05 3.68 2.35
N ASP A 268 11.96 4.09 3.24
CA ASP A 268 12.73 5.33 3.10
C ASP A 268 13.66 5.26 1.88
N THR A 269 13.28 5.97 0.80
CA THR A 269 14.06 6.23 -0.41
C THR A 269 13.64 7.59 -0.96
N PRO A 270 14.50 8.32 -1.70
CA PRO A 270 14.20 9.67 -2.18
C PRO A 270 12.85 9.76 -2.87
N LYS A 271 12.09 10.78 -2.50
CA LYS A 271 10.74 11.06 -3.02
C LYS A 271 10.61 12.41 -3.70
N GLU A 272 11.69 13.15 -3.81
CA GLU A 272 11.76 14.36 -4.61
C GLU A 272 11.63 14.03 -6.09
N LEU A 273 11.12 15.01 -6.86
CA LEU A 273 10.98 14.86 -8.31
C LEU A 273 12.32 14.44 -8.93
N ARG A 274 12.37 13.24 -9.49
CA ARG A 274 13.54 12.66 -10.13
C ARG A 274 13.35 12.55 -11.64
N LEU A 275 14.35 12.98 -12.40
CA LEU A 275 14.46 12.71 -13.83
C LEU A 275 15.30 11.44 -14.04
N VAL A 276 14.87 10.60 -14.95
CA VAL A 276 15.54 9.36 -15.35
C VAL A 276 15.70 9.29 -16.87
#